data_45721c759d1fda0d489b09ae3feba7a5
#
_entry.id   45721c759d1fda0d489b09ae3feba7a5
#
_cell.length_a   1.000
_cell.length_b   1.000
_cell.length_c   1.000
_cell.angle_alpha   90.00
_cell.angle_beta   90.00
_cell.angle_gamma   90.00
#
_symmetry.space_group_name_H-M   'P 1'
#
loop_
_entity.id
_entity.type
_entity.pdbx_description
1 polymer ?
#
loop_
_entity_poly.entity_id
_entity_poly.type
_entity_poly.pdbx_seq_one_letter_code
_entity_poly.pdbx_strand_id
1 'polypeptide(L)'
;ELILLEGVNIPFDGPILYVNDKVMKKISCMDSYPKVMGICYKKKEENIGNRVLILEDIQDPGNLGTIIRSSVAFYVDTIILSKKCADLYSSKVIRSTQGMIFHINIITRDIEDIIR
;
A
#
# COMPACT_ATOMS: atom_id res chain seq x y z
N GLU A 1 14.95 -1.13 -3.67
CA GLU A 1 15.68 -2.38 -3.40
C GLU A 1 14.80 -3.58 -3.69
N LEU A 2 15.36 -4.63 -4.30
CA LEU A 2 14.66 -5.89 -4.50
C LEU A 2 15.16 -6.94 -3.52
N ILE A 3 14.23 -7.79 -3.09
CA ILE A 3 14.52 -9.04 -2.38
C ILE A 3 14.09 -10.17 -3.30
N LEU A 4 15.04 -11.02 -3.68
CA LEU A 4 14.81 -12.14 -4.58
C LEU A 4 15.04 -13.47 -3.86
N LEU A 5 14.20 -14.46 -4.19
CA LEU A 5 14.45 -15.82 -3.80
C LEU A 5 15.70 -16.33 -4.55
N GLU A 6 16.56 -17.09 -3.87
CA GLU A 6 17.74 -17.71 -4.48
C GLU A 6 17.36 -18.48 -5.74
N GLY A 7 18.11 -18.28 -6.82
CA GLY A 7 17.85 -18.87 -8.13
C GLY A 7 16.94 -18.05 -9.05
N VAL A 8 16.29 -17.02 -8.54
CA VAL A 8 15.51 -16.07 -9.35
C VAL A 8 16.44 -14.98 -9.87
N ASN A 9 16.36 -14.68 -11.16
CA ASN A 9 17.18 -13.65 -11.80
C ASN A 9 16.28 -12.66 -12.54
N ILE A 10 16.33 -11.40 -12.10
CA ILE A 10 15.56 -10.31 -12.70
C ILE A 10 16.52 -9.15 -12.99
N PRO A 11 16.52 -8.60 -14.21
CA PRO A 11 17.28 -7.40 -14.53
C PRO A 11 16.77 -6.23 -13.68
N PHE A 12 17.64 -5.69 -12.86
CA PHE A 12 17.30 -4.56 -11.98
C PHE A 12 18.54 -3.72 -11.73
N ASP A 13 18.41 -2.43 -11.95
CA ASP A 13 19.48 -1.45 -11.72
C ASP A 13 19.34 -0.88 -10.30
N GLY A 14 19.90 -1.56 -9.34
CA GLY A 14 19.86 -1.18 -7.94
C GLY A 14 20.22 -2.33 -7.00
N PRO A 15 20.16 -2.11 -5.67
CA PRO A 15 20.48 -3.13 -4.70
C PRO A 15 19.54 -4.33 -4.75
N ILE A 16 20.11 -5.53 -4.72
CA ILE A 16 19.38 -6.80 -4.68
C ILE A 16 19.88 -7.60 -3.47
N LEU A 17 18.93 -8.10 -2.68
CA LEU A 17 19.19 -9.04 -1.60
C LEU A 17 18.61 -10.40 -1.97
N TYR A 18 19.43 -11.45 -1.94
CA TYR A 18 18.96 -12.82 -2.17
C TYR A 18 18.68 -13.51 -0.85
N VAL A 19 17.56 -14.19 -0.76
CA VAL A 19 17.12 -14.92 0.44
C VAL A 19 16.67 -16.34 0.08
N ASN A 20 16.71 -17.24 1.05
CA ASN A 20 16.19 -18.59 0.89
C ASN A 20 14.66 -18.64 1.13
N ASP A 21 14.04 -19.80 0.86
CA ASP A 21 12.60 -20.00 1.02
C ASP A 21 12.09 -19.66 2.41
N LYS A 22 12.80 -20.09 3.43
CA LYS A 22 12.42 -19.88 4.84
C LYS A 22 12.37 -18.40 5.20
N VAL A 23 13.35 -17.63 4.76
CA VAL A 23 13.41 -16.17 4.99
C VAL A 23 12.32 -15.48 4.18
N MET A 24 12.14 -15.83 2.91
CA MET A 24 11.10 -15.23 2.06
C MET A 24 9.71 -15.44 2.65
N LYS A 25 9.40 -16.65 3.09
CA LYS A 25 8.13 -16.96 3.76
C LYS A 25 7.92 -16.10 5.00
N LYS A 26 8.95 -15.93 5.82
CA LYS A 26 8.88 -15.15 7.06
C LYS A 26 8.66 -13.66 6.81
N ILE A 27 9.42 -13.06 5.90
CA ILE A 27 9.31 -11.62 5.61
C ILE A 27 8.07 -11.26 4.82
N SER A 28 7.56 -12.15 3.98
CA SER A 28 6.33 -11.92 3.23
C SER A 28 5.07 -12.07 4.07
N CYS A 29 5.15 -12.74 5.21
CA CYS A 29 3.99 -13.10 6.04
C CYS A 29 2.91 -13.86 5.26
N MET A 30 3.30 -14.68 4.29
CA MET A 30 2.42 -15.45 3.42
C MET A 30 2.82 -16.92 3.40
N ASP A 31 1.84 -17.81 3.47
CA ASP A 31 2.09 -19.25 3.29
C ASP A 31 2.51 -19.57 1.85
N SER A 32 1.85 -18.95 0.89
CA SER A 32 2.28 -18.95 -0.51
C SER A 32 3.12 -17.71 -0.77
N TYR A 33 4.40 -17.80 -0.45
CA TYR A 33 5.32 -16.66 -0.52
C TYR A 33 5.72 -16.33 -1.96
N PRO A 34 5.97 -15.04 -2.25
CA PRO A 34 6.39 -14.60 -3.57
C PRO A 34 7.87 -14.95 -3.81
N LYS A 35 8.26 -14.94 -5.08
CA LYS A 35 9.67 -15.07 -5.49
C LYS A 35 10.41 -13.72 -5.49
N VAL A 36 9.67 -12.63 -5.51
CA VAL A 36 10.18 -11.26 -5.61
C VAL A 36 9.43 -10.36 -4.65
N MET A 37 10.17 -9.54 -3.92
CA MET A 37 9.62 -8.46 -3.11
C MET A 37 10.37 -7.17 -3.40
N GLY A 38 9.67 -6.05 -3.33
CA GLY A 38 10.26 -4.73 -3.46
C GLY A 38 10.21 -3.97 -2.13
N ILE A 39 11.28 -3.25 -1.83
CA ILE A 39 11.31 -2.27 -0.75
C ILE A 39 11.28 -0.90 -1.39
N CYS A 40 10.23 -0.13 -1.13
CA CYS A 40 10.01 1.19 -1.69
C CYS A 40 9.86 2.23 -0.59
N TYR A 41 10.19 3.46 -0.91
CA TYR A 41 9.84 4.58 -0.04
C TYR A 41 8.32 4.78 -0.04
N LYS A 42 7.79 5.19 1.11
CA LYS A 42 6.40 5.62 1.20
C LYS A 42 6.17 6.83 0.30
N LYS A 43 5.05 6.83 -0.41
CA LYS A 43 4.66 7.97 -1.24
C LYS A 43 4.40 9.19 -0.35
N LYS A 44 4.90 10.34 -0.76
CA LYS A 44 4.64 11.59 -0.04
C LYS A 44 3.18 12.01 -0.20
N GLU A 45 2.62 12.59 0.85
CA GLU A 45 1.31 13.23 0.79
C GLU A 45 1.37 14.46 -0.15
N GLU A 46 0.34 14.62 -0.94
CA GLU A 46 0.15 15.75 -1.86
C GLU A 46 -0.99 16.64 -1.37
N ASN A 47 -1.20 17.77 -2.01
CA ASN A 47 -2.32 18.64 -1.73
C ASN A 47 -3.66 17.93 -2.05
N ILE A 48 -4.70 18.29 -1.30
CA ILE A 48 -6.05 17.77 -1.52
C ILE A 48 -6.54 18.24 -2.89
N GLY A 49 -7.01 17.31 -3.70
CA GLY A 49 -7.52 17.57 -5.03
C GLY A 49 -9.00 17.95 -5.04
N ASN A 50 -9.65 17.72 -6.18
CA ASN A 50 -11.04 18.15 -6.43
C ASN A 50 -12.08 17.06 -6.15
N ARG A 51 -11.72 15.79 -6.30
CA ARG A 51 -12.60 14.66 -6.04
C ARG A 51 -12.07 13.86 -4.86
N VAL A 52 -12.62 14.13 -3.71
CA VAL A 52 -12.12 13.65 -2.42
C VAL A 52 -13.08 12.62 -1.83
N LEU A 53 -12.52 11.52 -1.36
CA LEU A 53 -13.23 10.52 -0.57
C LEU A 53 -12.71 10.57 0.87
N ILE A 54 -13.62 10.72 1.82
CA ILE A 54 -13.28 10.71 3.25
C ILE A 54 -13.72 9.38 3.84
N LEU A 55 -12.80 8.69 4.51
CA LEU A 55 -13.06 7.41 5.16
C LEU A 55 -12.84 7.55 6.67
N GLU A 56 -13.91 7.29 7.42
CA GLU A 56 -13.86 7.31 8.87
C GLU A 56 -13.86 5.89 9.42
N ASP A 57 -12.85 5.58 10.21
CA ASP A 57 -12.73 4.35 11.00
C ASP A 57 -12.90 3.04 10.22
N ILE A 58 -12.42 2.99 8.99
CA ILE A 58 -12.35 1.77 8.19
C ILE A 58 -11.23 0.89 8.73
N GLN A 59 -11.57 -0.09 9.55
CA GLN A 59 -10.60 -0.89 10.31
C GLN A 59 -10.21 -2.22 9.63
N ASP A 60 -11.05 -2.73 8.73
CA ASP A 60 -10.71 -3.95 8.00
C ASP A 60 -9.68 -3.67 6.89
N PRO A 61 -8.48 -4.29 6.96
CA PRO A 61 -7.42 -4.03 5.97
C PRO A 61 -7.81 -4.39 4.53
N GLY A 62 -8.54 -5.48 4.35
CA GLY A 62 -9.02 -5.90 3.03
C GLY A 62 -10.01 -4.92 2.43
N ASN A 63 -10.94 -4.42 3.23
CA ASN A 63 -11.92 -3.42 2.80
C ASN A 63 -11.23 -2.09 2.46
N LEU A 64 -10.29 -1.64 3.27
CA LEU A 64 -9.54 -0.43 2.97
C LEU A 64 -8.80 -0.52 1.63
N GLY A 65 -8.10 -1.62 1.40
CA GLY A 65 -7.41 -1.84 0.12
C GLY A 65 -8.36 -1.90 -1.07
N THR A 66 -9.52 -2.53 -0.93
CA THR A 66 -10.55 -2.59 -1.96
C THR A 66 -11.13 -1.22 -2.27
N ILE A 67 -11.38 -0.40 -1.24
CA ILE A 67 -11.87 0.97 -1.42
C ILE A 67 -10.83 1.81 -2.17
N ILE A 68 -9.55 1.71 -1.83
CA ILE A 68 -8.48 2.41 -2.54
C ILE A 68 -8.46 2.01 -4.02
N ARG A 69 -8.54 0.72 -4.31
CA ARG A 69 -8.58 0.20 -5.68
C ARG A 69 -9.76 0.75 -6.48
N SER A 70 -10.95 0.71 -5.90
CA SER A 70 -12.17 1.24 -6.51
C SER A 70 -12.09 2.75 -6.72
N SER A 71 -11.52 3.47 -5.77
CA SER A 71 -11.36 4.92 -5.85
C SER A 71 -10.52 5.35 -7.05
N VAL A 72 -9.43 4.64 -7.33
CA VAL A 72 -8.62 4.90 -8.54
C VAL A 72 -9.44 4.65 -9.80
N ALA A 73 -10.21 3.57 -9.85
CA ALA A 73 -11.06 3.23 -10.99
C ALA A 73 -12.15 4.28 -11.24
N PHE A 74 -12.65 4.93 -10.21
CA PHE A 74 -13.68 5.98 -10.29
C PHE A 74 -13.12 7.40 -10.33
N TYR A 75 -11.82 7.53 -10.56
CA TYR A 75 -11.14 8.84 -10.68
C TYR A 75 -11.23 9.74 -9.45
N VAL A 76 -11.25 9.14 -8.26
CA VAL A 76 -10.99 9.85 -7.02
C VAL A 76 -9.51 10.24 -7.01
N ASP A 77 -9.19 11.48 -6.72
CA ASP A 77 -7.82 11.95 -6.70
C ASP A 77 -7.18 11.95 -5.31
N THR A 78 -8.00 12.10 -4.27
CA THR A 78 -7.53 12.14 -2.89
C THR A 78 -8.43 11.31 -1.97
N ILE A 79 -7.81 10.46 -1.14
CA ILE A 79 -8.48 9.78 -0.03
C ILE A 79 -7.98 10.37 1.27
N ILE A 80 -8.90 10.75 2.16
CA ILE A 80 -8.59 11.20 3.50
C ILE A 80 -9.00 10.11 4.49
N LEU A 81 -8.05 9.59 5.25
CA LEU A 81 -8.28 8.58 6.27
C LEU A 81 -8.34 9.22 7.65
N SER A 82 -9.30 8.82 8.47
CA SER A 82 -9.24 9.11 9.90
C SER A 82 -8.08 8.36 10.57
N LYS A 83 -7.64 8.82 11.72
CA LYS A 83 -6.52 8.21 12.47
C LYS A 83 -6.82 6.79 12.95
N LYS A 84 -8.08 6.39 13.03
CA LYS A 84 -8.50 5.05 13.47
C LYS A 84 -8.71 4.07 12.31
N CYS A 85 -8.48 4.48 11.07
CA CYS A 85 -8.46 3.54 9.96
C CYS A 85 -7.33 2.52 10.12
N ALA A 86 -7.44 1.37 9.44
CA ALA A 86 -6.37 0.39 9.36
C ALA A 86 -5.08 1.06 8.84
N ASP A 87 -3.93 0.53 9.25
CA ASP A 87 -2.63 1.03 8.79
C ASP A 87 -2.51 0.87 7.27
N LEU A 88 -2.44 2.00 6.57
CA LEU A 88 -2.29 2.07 5.12
C LEU A 88 -1.11 1.22 4.61
N TYR A 89 -0.04 1.17 5.37
CA TYR A 89 1.18 0.47 4.99
C TYR A 89 1.31 -0.93 5.57
N SER A 90 0.25 -1.48 6.17
CA SER A 90 0.24 -2.89 6.53
C SER A 90 0.33 -3.74 5.26
N SER A 91 0.97 -4.91 5.37
CA SER A 91 1.14 -5.80 4.21
C SER A 91 -0.19 -6.21 3.59
N LYS A 92 -1.23 -6.40 4.40
CA LYS A 92 -2.56 -6.79 3.93
C LYS A 92 -3.25 -5.66 3.15
N VAL A 93 -3.17 -4.41 3.60
CA VAL A 93 -3.71 -3.26 2.86
C VAL A 93 -2.96 -3.10 1.55
N ILE A 94 -1.65 -3.08 1.56
CA ILE A 94 -0.82 -2.93 0.36
C ILE A 94 -1.18 -3.99 -0.69
N ARG A 95 -1.28 -5.26 -0.31
CA ARG A 95 -1.68 -6.34 -1.23
C ARG A 95 -3.09 -6.12 -1.78
N SER A 96 -4.03 -5.72 -0.92
CA SER A 96 -5.43 -5.51 -1.31
C SER A 96 -5.61 -4.37 -2.31
N THR A 97 -4.71 -3.39 -2.33
CA THR A 97 -4.75 -2.28 -3.30
C THR A 97 -4.34 -2.70 -4.70
N GLN A 98 -3.67 -3.84 -4.86
CA GLN A 98 -3.19 -4.34 -6.15
C GLN A 98 -2.36 -3.31 -6.93
N GLY A 99 -1.49 -2.59 -6.25
CA GLY A 99 -0.63 -1.55 -6.81
C GLY A 99 -1.29 -0.17 -6.93
N MET A 100 -2.59 -0.06 -6.71
CA MET A 100 -3.28 1.23 -6.86
C MET A 100 -2.90 2.26 -5.80
N ILE A 101 -2.31 1.84 -4.67
CA ILE A 101 -1.76 2.75 -3.66
C ILE A 101 -0.76 3.76 -4.24
N PHE A 102 -0.10 3.43 -5.33
CA PHE A 102 0.87 4.31 -5.99
C PHE A 102 0.22 5.34 -6.92
N HIS A 103 -1.06 5.23 -7.19
CA HIS A 103 -1.77 6.02 -8.21
C HIS A 103 -2.78 7.01 -7.64
N ILE A 104 -2.79 7.22 -6.33
CA ILE A 104 -3.73 8.11 -5.67
C ILE A 104 -3.06 8.79 -4.47
N ASN A 105 -3.45 10.02 -4.19
CA ASN A 105 -3.01 10.72 -2.99
C ASN A 105 -3.82 10.23 -1.79
N ILE A 106 -3.16 9.74 -0.75
CA ILE A 106 -3.81 9.28 0.48
C ILE A 106 -3.17 10.00 1.67
N ILE A 107 -3.99 10.69 2.42
CA ILE A 107 -3.56 11.46 3.59
C ILE A 107 -4.32 11.01 4.83
N THR A 108 -3.70 11.15 5.99
CA THR A 108 -4.34 10.87 7.28
C THR A 108 -4.54 12.17 8.05
N ARG A 109 -5.77 12.46 8.45
CA ARG A 109 -6.14 13.68 9.17
C ARG A 109 -7.23 13.40 10.18
N ASP A 110 -7.40 14.31 11.12
CA ASP A 110 -8.63 14.37 11.92
C ASP A 110 -9.77 14.84 11.02
N ILE A 111 -10.86 14.07 11.00
CA ILE A 111 -11.99 14.37 10.11
C ILE A 111 -12.63 15.72 10.46
N GLU A 112 -12.69 16.06 11.74
CA GLU A 112 -13.23 17.35 12.19
C GLU A 112 -12.47 18.55 11.61
N ASP A 113 -11.16 18.43 11.42
CA ASP A 113 -10.34 19.50 10.85
C ASP A 113 -10.59 19.69 9.34
N ILE A 114 -11.07 18.64 8.67
CA ILE A 114 -11.34 18.66 7.23
C ILE A 114 -12.72 19.21 6.90
N ILE A 115 -13.72 18.91 7.73
CA ILE A 115 -15.11 19.31 7.49
C ILE A 115 -15.37 20.78 7.86
N ARG A 116 -14.49 21.35 8.66
CA ARG A 116 -14.56 22.78 9.01
C ARG A 116 -14.05 23.68 7.83
#